data_5d439271a4d04690e997369294a4331a
#
_entry.id   5d439271a4d04690e997369294a4331a
#
_cell.length_a   1.000
_cell.length_b   1.000
_cell.length_c   1.000
_cell.angle_alpha   90.00
_cell.angle_beta   90.00
_cell.angle_gamma   90.00
#
_symmetry.space_group_name_H-M   'P 1'
#
loop_
_entity.id
_entity.type
_entity.pdbx_description
1 polymer ?
#
loop_
_entity_poly.entity_id
_entity_poly.type
_entity_poly.pdbx_seq_one_letter_code
_entity_poly.pdbx_strand_id
1 'polypeptide(L)'
;SSYQGVKLGSGGDPVYYLKNPPGIDRTQRRRALDRLETLNRAHAQDVGDPEIHARIDAYEMAYRMQTSVPELMNLDDEPESTFELYGEESRRPGSFAANCLMARRMAEKGVRFVQLFHRGWDQHKKLATQLPKQCMDVDQASAALIKDLKQRGLLDETLVIWGGEFGRTAYSQGKLGDENAGRDHHGRCFSIWMAGGGIKG
;
A
#
# COMPACT_ATOMS: atom_id res chain seq x y z
N SER A 1 -16.32 -10.05 0.19
CA SER A 1 -15.17 -10.86 0.55
C SER A 1 -14.59 -10.35 1.88
N SER A 2 -14.45 -11.22 2.85
CA SER A 2 -13.91 -10.93 4.20
C SER A 2 -12.44 -10.44 4.20
N TYR A 3 -11.80 -10.45 3.04
CA TYR A 3 -10.37 -10.18 2.86
C TYR A 3 -10.08 -9.02 1.90
N GLN A 4 -11.03 -8.11 1.69
CA GLN A 4 -10.76 -6.93 0.91
C GLN A 4 -9.87 -5.96 1.68
N GLY A 5 -8.72 -5.60 1.08
CA GLY A 5 -7.85 -4.56 1.59
C GLY A 5 -8.51 -3.18 1.52
N VAL A 6 -8.03 -2.26 2.36
CA VAL A 6 -8.43 -0.86 2.34
C VAL A 6 -7.48 -0.10 1.44
N LYS A 7 -8.03 0.59 0.43
CA LYS A 7 -7.26 1.48 -0.42
C LYS A 7 -7.03 2.81 0.30
N LEU A 8 -5.77 3.18 0.46
CA LEU A 8 -5.41 4.52 0.95
C LEU A 8 -5.31 5.49 -0.23
N GLY A 9 -5.99 6.62 -0.12
CA GLY A 9 -5.91 7.72 -1.06
C GLY A 9 -4.70 8.62 -0.79
N SER A 10 -4.20 9.29 -1.83
CA SER A 10 -3.06 10.20 -1.75
C SER A 10 -3.44 11.67 -1.51
N GLY A 11 -4.72 11.99 -1.39
CA GLY A 11 -5.20 13.35 -1.15
C GLY A 11 -6.57 13.37 -0.48
N GLY A 12 -6.86 14.41 0.27
CA GLY A 12 -8.07 14.51 1.06
C GLY A 12 -8.11 13.53 2.23
N ASP A 13 -9.25 12.90 2.47
CA ASP A 13 -9.35 11.84 3.46
C ASP A 13 -8.69 10.56 2.91
N PRO A 14 -7.69 10.00 3.60
CA PRO A 14 -6.92 8.85 3.12
C PRO A 14 -7.78 7.57 2.96
N VAL A 15 -8.87 7.50 3.70
CA VAL A 15 -9.88 6.44 3.59
C VAL A 15 -11.25 7.07 3.42
N TYR A 16 -12.01 6.64 2.43
CA TYR A 16 -13.36 7.12 2.21
C TYR A 16 -14.25 6.85 3.43
N TYR A 17 -15.05 7.83 3.80
CA TYR A 17 -16.01 7.75 4.91
C TYR A 17 -15.36 7.50 6.28
N LEU A 18 -14.08 7.88 6.45
CA LEU A 18 -13.40 7.74 7.72
C LEU A 18 -13.99 8.67 8.80
N LYS A 19 -14.40 9.88 8.41
CA LYS A 19 -14.98 10.86 9.31
C LYS A 19 -16.41 10.51 9.71
N ASN A 20 -16.78 10.91 10.92
CA ASN A 20 -18.16 10.82 11.33
C ASN A 20 -19.04 11.78 10.51
N PRO A 21 -20.33 11.45 10.30
CA PRO A 21 -21.28 12.41 9.75
C PRO A 21 -21.36 13.69 10.61
N PRO A 22 -21.73 14.84 10.01
CA PRO A 22 -21.93 16.07 10.77
C PRO A 22 -22.89 15.87 11.95
N GLY A 23 -22.53 16.41 13.11
CA GLY A 23 -23.33 16.32 14.33
C GLY A 23 -23.15 15.02 15.14
N ILE A 24 -22.34 14.07 14.68
CA ILE A 24 -22.03 12.86 15.44
C ILE A 24 -20.59 12.92 15.93
N ASP A 25 -20.40 13.02 17.22
CA ASP A 25 -19.09 12.93 17.86
C ASP A 25 -18.61 11.46 18.01
N ARG A 26 -17.35 11.29 18.43
CA ARG A 26 -16.76 9.97 18.62
C ARG A 26 -17.46 9.13 19.69
N THR A 27 -17.93 9.77 20.75
CA THR A 27 -18.62 9.08 21.85
C THR A 27 -19.99 8.58 21.42
N GLN A 28 -20.72 9.41 20.69
CA GLN A 28 -22.01 9.03 20.10
C GLN A 28 -21.82 7.87 19.10
N ARG A 29 -20.79 7.96 18.25
CA ARG A 29 -20.44 6.88 17.32
C ARG A 29 -20.13 5.57 18.07
N ARG A 30 -19.33 5.61 19.13
CA ARG A 30 -19.00 4.42 19.94
C ARG A 30 -20.29 3.80 20.51
N ARG A 31 -21.14 4.59 21.14
CA ARG A 31 -22.41 4.12 21.71
C ARG A 31 -23.33 3.49 20.65
N ALA A 32 -23.37 4.05 19.46
CA ALA A 32 -24.14 3.49 18.35
C ALA A 32 -23.60 2.12 17.92
N LEU A 33 -22.29 1.99 17.82
CA LEU A 33 -21.64 0.72 17.47
C LEU A 33 -21.84 -0.35 18.55
N ASP A 34 -21.72 0.00 19.82
CA ASP A 34 -21.96 -0.94 20.95
C ASP A 34 -23.40 -1.51 20.93
N ARG A 35 -24.39 -0.64 20.61
CA ARG A 35 -25.78 -1.06 20.44
C ARG A 35 -25.97 -1.95 19.22
N LEU A 36 -25.36 -1.61 18.09
CA LEU A 36 -25.40 -2.44 16.88
C LEU A 36 -24.73 -3.80 17.10
N GLU A 37 -23.62 -3.83 17.79
CA GLU A 37 -22.97 -5.09 18.17
C GLU A 37 -23.89 -5.97 19.01
N THR A 38 -24.54 -5.39 20.02
CA THR A 38 -25.49 -6.12 20.88
C THR A 38 -26.64 -6.72 20.06
N LEU A 39 -27.23 -5.92 19.16
CA LEU A 39 -28.31 -6.38 18.28
C LEU A 39 -27.83 -7.45 17.29
N ASN A 40 -26.68 -7.26 16.68
CA ASN A 40 -26.11 -8.23 15.74
C ASN A 40 -25.74 -9.55 16.41
N ARG A 41 -25.20 -9.52 17.64
CA ARG A 41 -24.91 -10.74 18.42
C ARG A 41 -26.19 -11.51 18.77
N ALA A 42 -27.25 -10.83 19.18
CA ALA A 42 -28.55 -11.48 19.41
C ALA A 42 -29.07 -12.10 18.11
N HIS A 43 -29.03 -11.36 17.00
CA HIS A 43 -29.45 -11.87 15.68
C HIS A 43 -28.59 -13.07 15.21
N ALA A 44 -27.28 -13.07 15.48
CA ALA A 44 -26.41 -14.18 15.13
C ALA A 44 -26.76 -15.46 15.89
N GLN A 45 -27.23 -15.34 17.15
CA GLN A 45 -27.71 -16.48 17.96
C GLN A 45 -28.98 -17.10 17.38
N ASP A 46 -29.87 -16.26 16.84
CA ASP A 46 -31.14 -16.72 16.27
C ASP A 46 -30.97 -17.34 14.87
N VAL A 47 -30.14 -16.72 14.02
CA VAL A 47 -30.00 -17.09 12.60
C VAL A 47 -28.82 -18.01 12.33
N GLY A 48 -27.74 -17.92 13.14
CA GLY A 48 -26.55 -18.76 13.00
C GLY A 48 -25.66 -18.42 11.78
N ASP A 49 -25.83 -17.22 11.16
CA ASP A 49 -25.06 -16.80 9.98
C ASP A 49 -23.70 -16.24 10.41
N PRO A 50 -22.57 -16.87 10.03
CA PRO A 50 -21.23 -16.39 10.36
C PRO A 50 -20.88 -15.02 9.74
N GLU A 51 -21.57 -14.56 8.69
CA GLU A 51 -21.34 -13.25 8.11
C GLU A 51 -21.72 -12.10 9.07
N ILE A 52 -22.60 -12.36 10.04
CA ILE A 52 -22.96 -11.36 11.05
C ILE A 52 -21.75 -11.02 11.92
N HIS A 53 -20.95 -11.99 12.32
CA HIS A 53 -19.71 -11.75 13.07
C HIS A 53 -18.69 -10.97 12.25
N ALA A 54 -18.51 -11.33 10.97
CA ALA A 54 -17.62 -10.60 10.07
C ALA A 54 -18.05 -9.12 9.92
N ARG A 55 -19.34 -8.82 9.94
CA ARG A 55 -19.87 -7.45 9.90
C ARG A 55 -19.60 -6.67 11.19
N ILE A 56 -19.73 -7.32 12.36
CA ILE A 56 -19.37 -6.72 13.64
C ILE A 56 -17.90 -6.32 13.65
N ASP A 57 -17.01 -7.23 13.25
CA ASP A 57 -15.58 -7.00 13.19
C ASP A 57 -15.21 -5.88 12.18
N ALA A 58 -15.94 -5.80 11.06
CA ALA A 58 -15.75 -4.74 10.07
C ALA A 58 -16.11 -3.34 10.63
N TYR A 59 -17.19 -3.23 11.41
CA TYR A 59 -17.57 -1.97 12.04
C TYR A 59 -16.56 -1.54 13.11
N GLU A 60 -16.07 -2.47 13.91
CA GLU A 60 -15.04 -2.21 14.92
C GLU A 60 -13.72 -1.78 14.28
N MET A 61 -13.31 -2.46 13.21
CA MET A 61 -12.14 -2.08 12.42
C MET A 61 -12.27 -0.67 11.86
N ALA A 62 -13.40 -0.33 11.25
CA ALA A 62 -13.66 1.00 10.71
C ALA A 62 -13.58 2.08 11.80
N TYR A 63 -14.09 1.82 13.00
CA TYR A 63 -14.00 2.75 14.13
C TYR A 63 -12.56 2.96 14.60
N ARG A 64 -11.76 1.89 14.70
CA ARG A 64 -10.33 1.99 15.05
C ARG A 64 -9.55 2.76 14.02
N MET A 65 -9.84 2.56 12.75
CA MET A 65 -9.18 3.29 11.65
C MET A 65 -9.37 4.81 11.73
N GLN A 66 -10.47 5.29 12.31
CA GLN A 66 -10.71 6.74 12.48
C GLN A 66 -9.61 7.46 13.29
N THR A 67 -8.92 6.73 14.15
CA THR A 67 -7.81 7.29 14.95
C THR A 67 -6.47 6.89 14.34
N SER A 68 -6.28 5.61 14.03
CA SER A 68 -4.98 5.09 13.62
C SER A 68 -4.55 5.56 12.22
N VAL A 69 -5.50 5.81 11.30
CA VAL A 69 -5.13 6.27 9.95
C VAL A 69 -4.59 7.70 9.95
N PRO A 70 -5.21 8.70 10.60
CA PRO A 70 -4.63 10.03 10.70
C PRO A 70 -3.25 10.06 11.35
N GLU A 71 -3.05 9.29 12.43
CA GLU A 71 -1.74 9.17 13.10
C GLU A 71 -0.69 8.55 12.17
N LEU A 72 -1.07 7.51 11.42
CA LEU A 72 -0.21 6.86 10.45
C LEU A 72 0.21 7.82 9.32
N MET A 73 -0.74 8.63 8.83
CA MET A 73 -0.54 9.55 7.70
C MET A 73 0.19 10.84 8.09
N ASN A 74 0.28 11.16 9.38
CA ASN A 74 1.04 12.32 9.84
C ASN A 74 2.54 12.01 9.76
N LEU A 75 3.28 12.78 8.97
CA LEU A 75 4.71 12.65 8.78
C LEU A 75 5.51 13.71 9.56
N ASP A 76 4.85 14.54 10.37
CA ASP A 76 5.50 15.64 11.10
C ASP A 76 6.56 15.14 12.10
N ASP A 77 6.39 13.90 12.58
CA ASP A 77 7.31 13.27 13.53
C ASP A 77 8.50 12.55 12.84
N GLU A 78 8.51 12.49 11.51
CA GLU A 78 9.62 11.86 10.79
C GLU A 78 10.84 12.78 10.75
N PRO A 79 12.02 12.28 11.11
CA PRO A 79 13.24 13.08 11.07
C PRO A 79 13.64 13.41 9.63
N GLU A 80 14.36 14.51 9.45
CA GLU A 80 14.84 14.98 8.14
C GLU A 80 15.64 13.88 7.40
N SER A 81 16.45 13.11 8.13
CA SER A 81 17.23 11.99 7.58
C SER A 81 16.36 10.91 6.93
N THR A 82 15.10 10.74 7.35
CA THR A 82 14.16 9.84 6.68
C THR A 82 13.81 10.38 5.29
N PHE A 83 13.52 11.67 5.18
CA PHE A 83 13.20 12.27 3.89
C PHE A 83 14.42 12.29 2.94
N GLU A 84 15.62 12.53 3.47
CA GLU A 84 16.86 12.39 2.70
C GLU A 84 17.06 10.98 2.18
N LEU A 85 16.77 9.96 3.00
CA LEU A 85 16.87 8.55 2.62
C LEU A 85 15.92 8.17 1.48
N TYR A 86 14.64 8.53 1.62
CA TYR A 86 13.58 8.20 0.64
C TYR A 86 13.57 9.13 -0.58
N GLY A 87 14.25 10.26 -0.50
CA GLY A 87 14.27 11.32 -1.51
C GLY A 87 13.19 12.37 -1.29
N GLU A 88 13.39 13.56 -1.85
CA GLU A 88 12.52 14.72 -1.67
C GLU A 88 11.06 14.45 -2.08
N GLU A 89 10.85 13.59 -3.09
CA GLU A 89 9.53 13.15 -3.52
C GLU A 89 8.72 12.47 -2.40
N SER A 90 9.37 11.97 -1.35
CA SER A 90 8.67 11.36 -0.20
C SER A 90 7.83 12.35 0.61
N ARG A 91 8.09 13.66 0.45
CA ARG A 91 7.24 14.72 1.03
C ARG A 91 5.96 14.98 0.24
N ARG A 92 5.91 14.52 -1.01
CA ARG A 92 4.77 14.73 -1.89
C ARG A 92 3.77 13.59 -1.76
N PRO A 93 2.57 13.84 -1.19
CA PRO A 93 1.54 12.82 -1.05
C PRO A 93 1.22 12.14 -2.38
N GLY A 94 1.18 10.81 -2.37
CA GLY A 94 0.88 10.00 -3.55
C GLY A 94 2.05 9.72 -4.49
N SER A 95 3.24 10.27 -4.26
CA SER A 95 4.45 9.80 -4.92
C SER A 95 4.77 8.36 -4.51
N PHE A 96 5.53 7.65 -5.32
CA PHE A 96 5.96 6.30 -4.96
C PHE A 96 6.84 6.32 -3.69
N ALA A 97 7.70 7.33 -3.55
CA ALA A 97 8.54 7.51 -2.38
C ALA A 97 7.72 7.73 -1.10
N ALA A 98 6.69 8.59 -1.14
CA ALA A 98 5.76 8.76 -0.02
C ALA A 98 5.02 7.47 0.33
N ASN A 99 4.62 6.69 -0.68
CA ASN A 99 3.95 5.42 -0.47
C ASN A 99 4.90 4.36 0.13
N CYS A 100 6.18 4.33 -0.24
CA CYS A 100 7.19 3.47 0.38
C CYS A 100 7.41 3.85 1.85
N LEU A 101 7.55 5.13 2.17
CA LEU A 101 7.64 5.61 3.55
C LEU A 101 6.40 5.22 4.36
N MET A 102 5.22 5.35 3.79
CA MET A 102 3.97 4.91 4.42
C MET A 102 3.94 3.40 4.64
N ALA A 103 4.42 2.60 3.70
CA ALA A 103 4.49 1.14 3.86
C ALA A 103 5.39 0.74 5.03
N ARG A 104 6.53 1.41 5.24
CA ARG A 104 7.38 1.20 6.41
C ARG A 104 6.61 1.52 7.71
N ARG A 105 5.91 2.67 7.77
CA ARG A 105 5.10 3.04 8.95
C ARG A 105 4.00 2.03 9.25
N MET A 106 3.37 1.49 8.21
CA MET A 106 2.39 0.42 8.34
C MET A 106 3.00 -0.86 8.91
N ALA A 107 4.19 -1.23 8.45
CA ALA A 107 4.92 -2.38 9.00
C ALA A 107 5.23 -2.18 10.49
N GLU A 108 5.68 -1.00 10.90
CA GLU A 108 5.90 -0.66 12.32
C GLU A 108 4.63 -0.78 13.18
N LYS A 109 3.47 -0.51 12.59
CA LYS A 109 2.17 -0.66 13.27
C LYS A 109 1.60 -2.08 13.19
N GLY A 110 2.35 -3.04 12.65
CA GLY A 110 1.96 -4.43 12.56
C GLY A 110 0.93 -4.74 11.47
N VAL A 111 0.81 -3.90 10.45
CA VAL A 111 -0.03 -4.21 9.29
C VAL A 111 0.61 -5.35 8.51
N ARG A 112 -0.09 -6.49 8.45
CA ARG A 112 0.46 -7.74 7.92
C ARG A 112 0.65 -7.77 6.41
N PHE A 113 -0.13 -7.00 5.67
CA PHE A 113 -0.08 -6.98 4.21
C PHE A 113 -0.24 -5.56 3.69
N VAL A 114 0.77 -5.08 2.97
CA VAL A 114 0.78 -3.76 2.32
C VAL A 114 1.10 -3.96 0.86
N GLN A 115 0.28 -3.40 -0.01
CA GLN A 115 0.50 -3.46 -1.46
C GLN A 115 0.67 -2.06 -2.03
N LEU A 116 1.78 -1.83 -2.71
CA LEU A 116 2.10 -0.61 -3.41
C LEU A 116 1.92 -0.81 -4.92
N PHE A 117 1.42 0.21 -5.59
CA PHE A 117 1.30 0.22 -7.04
C PHE A 117 2.07 1.40 -7.62
N HIS A 118 2.88 1.12 -8.62
CA HIS A 118 3.51 2.13 -9.45
C HIS A 118 3.04 1.97 -10.90
N ARG A 119 2.62 3.07 -11.52
CA ARG A 119 2.05 3.08 -12.87
C ARG A 119 3.11 3.35 -13.92
N GLY A 120 2.80 3.07 -15.19
CA GLY A 120 3.58 3.55 -16.31
C GLY A 120 4.61 2.58 -16.85
N TRP A 121 4.49 1.28 -16.57
CA TRP A 121 5.40 0.24 -17.06
C TRP A 121 4.95 -0.42 -18.38
N ASP A 122 3.95 0.15 -19.03
CA ASP A 122 3.36 -0.41 -20.26
C ASP A 122 3.94 0.22 -21.53
N GLN A 123 5.25 0.07 -21.72
CA GLN A 123 5.98 0.69 -22.83
C GLN A 123 5.90 -0.12 -24.10
N HIS A 124 4.76 -0.11 -24.78
CA HIS A 124 4.59 -0.59 -26.16
C HIS A 124 5.28 0.29 -27.18
N LYS A 125 5.61 1.53 -26.79
CA LYS A 125 6.33 2.54 -27.60
C LYS A 125 7.28 3.34 -26.72
N LYS A 126 8.30 3.94 -27.33
CA LYS A 126 9.23 4.86 -26.69
C LYS A 126 9.91 4.28 -25.44
N LEU A 127 10.20 2.98 -25.45
CA LEU A 127 10.79 2.28 -24.30
C LEU A 127 12.07 2.95 -23.82
N ALA A 128 12.97 3.30 -24.74
CA ALA A 128 14.28 3.87 -24.42
C ALA A 128 14.19 5.21 -23.65
N THR A 129 13.13 5.98 -23.85
CA THR A 129 12.94 7.29 -23.20
C THR A 129 12.04 7.23 -21.98
N GLN A 130 11.11 6.27 -21.93
CA GLN A 130 10.14 6.17 -20.84
C GLN A 130 10.64 5.28 -19.69
N LEU A 131 11.31 4.18 -19.99
CA LEU A 131 11.80 3.25 -18.99
C LEU A 131 12.76 3.90 -17.97
N PRO A 132 13.75 4.71 -18.37
CA PRO A 132 14.63 5.38 -17.40
C PRO A 132 13.88 6.26 -16.41
N LYS A 133 12.82 6.94 -16.84
CA LYS A 133 11.98 7.77 -15.94
C LYS A 133 11.27 6.92 -14.89
N GLN A 134 10.68 5.80 -15.32
CA GLN A 134 10.04 4.86 -14.39
C GLN A 134 11.04 4.28 -13.38
N CYS A 135 12.24 3.94 -13.84
CA CYS A 135 13.29 3.45 -12.97
C CYS A 135 13.71 4.51 -11.94
N MET A 136 13.90 5.77 -12.35
CA MET A 136 14.24 6.86 -11.44
C MET A 136 13.16 7.10 -10.38
N ASP A 137 11.88 6.96 -10.73
CA ASP A 137 10.78 7.14 -9.79
C ASP A 137 10.78 6.11 -8.67
N VAL A 138 11.25 4.88 -8.93
CA VAL A 138 11.14 3.77 -7.95
C VAL A 138 12.45 3.39 -7.29
N ASP A 139 13.60 3.71 -7.88
CA ASP A 139 14.90 3.15 -7.47
C ASP A 139 15.28 3.57 -6.06
N GLN A 140 15.42 4.88 -5.82
CA GLN A 140 15.81 5.40 -4.51
C GLN A 140 14.83 4.96 -3.42
N ALA A 141 13.53 5.09 -3.66
CA ALA A 141 12.49 4.79 -2.68
C ALA A 141 12.43 3.30 -2.32
N SER A 142 12.62 2.41 -3.30
CA SER A 142 12.69 0.96 -3.06
C SER A 142 13.92 0.60 -2.22
N ALA A 143 15.09 1.16 -2.56
CA ALA A 143 16.31 0.96 -1.80
C ALA A 143 16.21 1.53 -0.37
N ALA A 144 15.56 2.69 -0.23
CA ALA A 144 15.30 3.32 1.06
C ALA A 144 14.41 2.46 1.95
N LEU A 145 13.32 1.91 1.40
CA LEU A 145 12.42 1.02 2.13
C LEU A 145 13.17 -0.18 2.74
N ILE A 146 14.02 -0.85 1.96
CA ILE A 146 14.81 -1.98 2.44
C ILE A 146 15.81 -1.54 3.52
N LYS A 147 16.52 -0.43 3.30
CA LYS A 147 17.49 0.10 4.28
C LYS A 147 16.81 0.50 5.59
N ASP A 148 15.68 1.19 5.53
CA ASP A 148 14.94 1.67 6.69
C ASP A 148 14.37 0.49 7.50
N LEU A 149 13.73 -0.48 6.84
CA LEU A 149 13.28 -1.72 7.49
C LEU A 149 14.43 -2.45 8.18
N LYS A 150 15.60 -2.52 7.53
CA LYS A 150 16.80 -3.15 8.12
C LYS A 150 17.31 -2.38 9.33
N GLN A 151 17.43 -1.06 9.24
CA GLN A 151 17.92 -0.21 10.33
C GLN A 151 17.01 -0.27 11.57
N ARG A 152 15.70 -0.49 11.36
CA ARG A 152 14.70 -0.62 12.43
C ARG A 152 14.54 -2.05 12.95
N GLY A 153 15.31 -3.01 12.40
CA GLY A 153 15.19 -4.43 12.80
C GLY A 153 13.89 -5.10 12.33
N LEU A 154 13.19 -4.50 11.37
CA LEU A 154 11.91 -5.03 10.84
C LEU A 154 12.09 -5.94 9.63
N LEU A 155 13.24 -5.88 8.96
CA LEU A 155 13.42 -6.59 7.68
C LEU A 155 13.39 -8.11 7.84
N ASP A 156 13.85 -8.64 8.97
CA ASP A 156 13.86 -10.09 9.21
C ASP A 156 12.45 -10.68 9.33
N GLU A 157 11.48 -9.87 9.76
CA GLU A 157 10.07 -10.24 9.90
C GLU A 157 9.19 -9.71 8.77
N THR A 158 9.76 -8.94 7.84
CA THR A 158 9.04 -8.31 6.72
C THR A 158 9.56 -8.80 5.39
N LEU A 159 8.75 -9.58 4.66
CA LEU A 159 9.08 -9.96 3.29
C LEU A 159 8.67 -8.85 2.33
N VAL A 160 9.64 -8.27 1.64
CA VAL A 160 9.41 -7.31 0.56
C VAL A 160 9.54 -8.02 -0.77
N ILE A 161 8.51 -7.92 -1.61
CA ILE A 161 8.46 -8.52 -2.95
C ILE A 161 8.27 -7.38 -3.96
N TRP A 162 9.11 -7.34 -4.97
CA TRP A 162 9.00 -6.41 -6.08
C TRP A 162 8.87 -7.16 -7.40
N GLY A 163 7.92 -6.77 -8.24
CA GLY A 163 7.70 -7.39 -9.53
C GLY A 163 6.58 -6.71 -10.30
N GLY A 164 6.42 -7.13 -11.55
CA GLY A 164 5.26 -6.80 -12.37
C GLY A 164 4.27 -7.97 -12.41
N GLU A 165 3.17 -7.77 -13.12
CA GLU A 165 2.16 -8.82 -13.35
C GLU A 165 2.71 -9.96 -14.21
N PHE A 166 3.57 -9.64 -15.18
CA PHE A 166 4.39 -10.53 -16.00
C PHE A 166 5.46 -9.71 -16.74
N GLY A 167 6.24 -10.35 -17.59
CA GLY A 167 7.36 -9.71 -18.27
C GLY A 167 7.04 -9.18 -19.68
N ARG A 168 8.09 -8.91 -20.40
CA ARG A 168 8.06 -8.35 -21.75
C ARG A 168 8.81 -9.24 -22.74
N THR A 169 8.43 -9.16 -24.01
CA THR A 169 9.07 -9.90 -25.07
C THR A 169 10.56 -9.57 -25.20
N ALA A 170 11.37 -10.56 -25.55
CA ALA A 170 12.80 -10.35 -25.83
C ALA A 170 13.01 -9.59 -27.14
N TYR A 171 12.08 -9.65 -28.08
CA TYR A 171 12.11 -8.94 -29.35
C TYR A 171 11.37 -7.59 -29.26
N SER A 172 11.72 -6.70 -30.20
CA SER A 172 11.13 -5.36 -30.29
C SER A 172 9.70 -5.42 -30.84
N GLN A 173 8.83 -4.60 -30.26
CA GLN A 173 7.58 -4.20 -30.87
C GLN A 173 7.85 -2.93 -31.67
N GLY A 174 7.64 -2.98 -32.97
CA GLY A 174 8.10 -1.98 -33.94
C GLY A 174 9.48 -2.28 -34.49
N LYS A 175 10.00 -1.37 -35.31
CA LYS A 175 11.30 -1.55 -35.97
C LYS A 175 12.43 -1.44 -34.94
N LEU A 176 13.31 -2.42 -34.92
CA LEU A 176 14.48 -2.42 -34.03
C LEU A 176 15.36 -1.19 -34.30
N GLY A 177 15.75 -0.49 -33.24
CA GLY A 177 16.55 0.75 -33.35
C GLY A 177 15.72 2.01 -33.56
N ASP A 178 14.42 1.92 -33.77
CA ASP A 178 13.52 3.07 -33.80
C ASP A 178 13.33 3.62 -32.38
N GLU A 179 13.40 4.92 -32.21
CA GLU A 179 13.14 5.61 -30.94
C GLU A 179 11.73 5.34 -30.40
N ASN A 180 10.79 5.01 -31.28
CA ASN A 180 9.42 4.64 -30.94
C ASN A 180 9.23 3.15 -30.66
N ALA A 181 10.28 2.33 -30.73
CA ALA A 181 10.19 0.91 -30.43
C ALA A 181 9.84 0.68 -28.95
N GLY A 182 9.11 -0.40 -28.70
CA GLY A 182 8.75 -0.87 -27.38
C GLY A 182 8.84 -2.38 -27.26
N ARG A 183 8.17 -2.95 -26.29
CA ARG A 183 8.06 -4.39 -26.09
C ARG A 183 6.64 -4.79 -25.72
N ASP A 184 6.20 -5.92 -26.21
CA ASP A 184 4.90 -6.48 -25.91
C ASP A 184 4.94 -7.31 -24.60
N HIS A 185 3.79 -7.71 -24.13
CA HIS A 185 3.63 -8.54 -22.94
C HIS A 185 4.12 -9.98 -23.18
N HIS A 186 4.72 -10.58 -22.16
CA HIS A 186 5.14 -11.98 -22.22
C HIS A 186 4.99 -12.66 -20.86
N GLY A 187 3.93 -13.47 -20.70
CA GLY A 187 3.56 -14.07 -19.43
C GLY A 187 4.54 -15.10 -18.85
N ARG A 188 5.54 -15.55 -19.62
CA ARG A 188 6.55 -16.53 -19.19
C ARG A 188 7.95 -15.95 -19.05
N CYS A 189 8.11 -14.62 -19.21
CA CYS A 189 9.42 -13.97 -19.19
C CYS A 189 9.36 -12.79 -18.23
N PHE A 190 9.52 -13.04 -16.94
CA PHE A 190 9.48 -12.01 -15.92
C PHE A 190 10.57 -12.27 -14.85
N SER A 191 10.91 -11.22 -14.15
CA SER A 191 11.80 -11.27 -12.99
C SER A 191 11.11 -10.62 -11.81
N ILE A 192 11.33 -11.18 -10.64
CA ILE A 192 10.98 -10.58 -9.35
C ILE A 192 12.23 -10.56 -8.49
N TRP A 193 12.27 -9.64 -7.53
CA TRP A 193 13.23 -9.75 -6.44
C TRP A 193 12.51 -9.73 -5.10
N MET A 194 13.14 -10.32 -4.09
CA MET A 194 12.61 -10.40 -2.74
C MET A 194 13.73 -10.06 -1.75
N ALA A 195 13.34 -9.44 -0.64
CA ALA A 195 14.25 -9.12 0.46
C ALA A 195 13.55 -9.30 1.81
N GLY A 196 14.29 -9.70 2.82
CA GLY A 196 13.79 -9.88 4.18
C GLY A 196 12.96 -11.14 4.39
N GLY A 197 12.22 -11.20 5.50
CA GLY A 197 11.31 -12.31 5.81
C GLY A 197 11.97 -13.69 5.83
N GLY A 198 13.26 -13.77 6.18
CA GLY A 198 14.02 -15.03 6.23
C GLY A 198 14.49 -15.57 4.87
N ILE A 199 14.32 -14.79 3.78
CA ILE A 199 14.86 -15.15 2.46
C ILE A 199 16.40 -15.19 2.53
N LYS A 200 16.97 -16.27 2.03
CA LYS A 200 18.41 -16.43 1.87
C LYS A 200 18.75 -16.22 0.39
N GLY A 201 19.67 -15.28 0.12
CA GLY A 201 20.22 -15.01 -1.20
C GLY A 201 21.33 -15.98 -1.57
#